data_c197b9442c7463fecc8528940e8c3a70
#
_entry.id   c197b9442c7463fecc8528940e8c3a70
#
_cell.length_a   1.000
_cell.length_b   1.000
_cell.length_c   1.000
_cell.angle_alpha   90.00
_cell.angle_beta   90.00
_cell.angle_gamma   90.00
#
_symmetry.space_group_name_H-M   'P 1'
#
loop_
_entity.id
_entity.type
_entity.pdbx_description
1 polymer ?
#
loop_
_entity_poly.entity_id
_entity_poly.type
_entity_poly.pdbx_seq_one_letter_code
_entity_poly.pdbx_strand_id
1 'polypeptide(L)'
;MITIGLTGGIASGKSTVSAELRSLGLPVFDADAEARLAVAAGSEGLAQVIAVVGKEYLSEEGTLDRAKVAERIFHDKEALKAVEAIIHKIVWQQAESFLAASSKQGHKAAVLDVPLLIECGWHKNVDSVWLVSVSRQQQVERAMLRSGMTADEVNARIEAQMSLAEKKKYADVVLDNSGSQAETMQAVRSQLKLLLGGVGEE
;
A
#
# COMPACT_ATOMS: atom_id res chain seq x y z
N MET A 1 -17.48 9.53 -7.72
CA MET A 1 -16.20 9.83 -7.02
C MET A 1 -15.12 8.97 -7.65
N ILE A 2 -14.00 9.56 -8.04
CA ILE A 2 -12.88 8.81 -8.64
C ILE A 2 -12.06 8.14 -7.54
N THR A 3 -11.69 6.88 -7.73
CA THR A 3 -10.82 6.14 -6.83
C THR A 3 -9.42 6.02 -7.43
N ILE A 4 -8.42 6.57 -6.76
CA ILE A 4 -7.02 6.48 -7.16
C ILE A 4 -6.35 5.36 -6.37
N GLY A 5 -5.80 4.36 -7.05
CA GLY A 5 -4.94 3.35 -6.45
C GLY A 5 -3.48 3.81 -6.50
N LEU A 6 -2.90 4.19 -5.37
CA LEU A 6 -1.51 4.62 -5.27
C LEU A 6 -0.62 3.44 -4.89
N THR A 7 0.38 3.16 -5.72
CA THR A 7 1.34 2.08 -5.49
C THR A 7 2.78 2.50 -5.80
N GLY A 8 3.74 1.66 -5.48
CA GLY A 8 5.15 1.91 -5.72
C GLY A 8 6.02 0.79 -5.16
N GLY A 9 7.28 0.79 -5.53
CA GLY A 9 8.27 -0.13 -4.97
C GLY A 9 8.81 0.35 -3.61
N ILE A 10 9.61 -0.50 -2.98
CA ILE A 10 10.35 -0.15 -1.76
C ILE A 10 11.12 1.14 -2.01
N ALA A 11 11.06 2.07 -1.05
CA ALA A 11 11.75 3.36 -1.06
C ALA A 11 11.52 4.21 -2.34
N SER A 12 10.45 3.97 -3.10
CA SER A 12 10.10 4.79 -4.28
C SER A 12 9.63 6.20 -3.90
N GLY A 13 9.28 6.46 -2.63
CA GLY A 13 8.75 7.73 -2.15
C GLY A 13 7.22 7.83 -2.21
N LYS A 14 6.52 6.69 -2.26
CA LYS A 14 5.05 6.62 -2.23
C LYS A 14 4.45 7.43 -1.08
N SER A 15 5.04 7.37 0.12
CA SER A 15 4.59 8.13 1.30
C SER A 15 4.62 9.65 1.10
N THR A 16 5.58 10.16 0.33
CA THR A 16 5.69 11.58 -0.02
C THR A 16 4.53 11.99 -0.92
N VAL A 17 4.23 11.19 -1.93
CA VAL A 17 3.08 11.41 -2.83
C VAL A 17 1.76 11.29 -2.06
N SER A 18 1.62 10.29 -1.19
CA SER A 18 0.46 10.11 -0.32
C SER A 18 0.22 11.32 0.60
N ALA A 19 1.29 11.86 1.19
CA ALA A 19 1.22 13.07 2.02
C ALA A 19 0.80 14.31 1.21
N GLU A 20 1.30 14.45 -0.01
CA GLU A 20 0.89 15.54 -0.90
C GLU A 20 -0.60 15.45 -1.26
N LEU A 21 -1.09 14.27 -1.63
CA LEU A 21 -2.51 14.07 -1.94
C LEU A 21 -3.41 14.42 -0.74
N ARG A 22 -2.99 14.06 0.49
CA ARG A 22 -3.68 14.48 1.72
C ARG A 22 -3.67 16.00 1.90
N SER A 23 -2.55 16.66 1.65
CA SER A 23 -2.42 18.12 1.77
C SER A 23 -3.32 18.86 0.77
N LEU A 24 -3.63 18.22 -0.36
CA LEU A 24 -4.56 18.72 -1.39
C LEU A 24 -6.03 18.43 -1.06
N GLY A 25 -6.31 17.88 0.14
CA GLY A 25 -7.67 17.65 0.63
C GLY A 25 -8.31 16.34 0.20
N LEU A 26 -7.54 15.40 -0.39
CA LEU A 26 -8.08 14.09 -0.71
C LEU A 26 -8.08 13.19 0.53
N PRO A 27 -9.16 12.43 0.78
CA PRO A 27 -9.14 11.35 1.74
C PRO A 27 -8.21 10.24 1.24
N VAL A 28 -7.36 9.73 2.14
CA VAL A 28 -6.36 8.69 1.81
C VAL A 28 -6.46 7.55 2.81
N PHE A 29 -6.77 6.36 2.31
CA PHE A 29 -6.76 5.10 3.02
C PHE A 29 -5.35 4.49 2.96
N ASP A 30 -4.75 4.21 4.11
CA ASP A 30 -3.43 3.58 4.22
C ASP A 30 -3.61 2.09 4.53
N ALA A 31 -3.46 1.25 3.50
CA ALA A 31 -3.66 -0.19 3.64
C ALA A 31 -2.66 -0.86 4.59
N ASP A 32 -1.43 -0.35 4.71
CA ASP A 32 -0.44 -0.89 5.66
C ASP A 32 -0.82 -0.58 7.12
N ALA A 33 -1.36 0.62 7.36
CA ALA A 33 -1.86 0.98 8.69
C ALA A 33 -3.08 0.13 9.07
N GLU A 34 -4.03 -0.02 8.16
CA GLU A 34 -5.24 -0.82 8.37
C GLU A 34 -4.92 -2.32 8.53
N ALA A 35 -3.95 -2.86 7.80
CA ALA A 35 -3.50 -4.24 7.98
C ALA A 35 -2.91 -4.48 9.38
N ARG A 36 -2.28 -3.46 9.98
CA ARG A 36 -1.81 -3.55 11.37
C ARG A 36 -2.97 -3.53 12.36
N LEU A 37 -3.98 -2.69 12.10
CA LEU A 37 -5.18 -2.59 12.93
C LEU A 37 -6.06 -3.84 12.81
N ALA A 38 -6.12 -4.46 11.65
CA ALA A 38 -6.87 -5.69 11.40
C ALA A 38 -6.48 -6.84 12.35
N VAL A 39 -5.22 -6.86 12.81
CA VAL A 39 -4.70 -7.86 13.76
C VAL A 39 -4.26 -7.23 15.09
N ALA A 40 -4.86 -6.11 15.48
CA ALA A 40 -4.62 -5.50 16.78
C ALA A 40 -5.19 -6.38 17.92
N ALA A 41 -4.70 -6.16 19.14
CA ALA A 41 -5.18 -6.88 20.31
C ALA A 41 -6.71 -6.81 20.43
N GLY A 42 -7.35 -7.97 20.62
CA GLY A 42 -8.81 -8.08 20.77
C GLY A 42 -9.60 -7.98 19.46
N SER A 43 -8.95 -7.81 18.28
CA SER A 43 -9.65 -7.77 17.01
C SER A 43 -10.11 -9.17 16.55
N GLU A 44 -11.19 -9.21 15.77
CA GLU A 44 -11.67 -10.45 15.14
C GLU A 44 -10.61 -11.02 14.17
N GLY A 45 -9.90 -10.16 13.45
CA GLY A 45 -8.84 -10.57 12.54
C GLY A 45 -7.68 -11.25 13.26
N LEU A 46 -7.30 -10.75 14.45
CA LEU A 46 -6.32 -11.43 15.30
C LEU A 46 -6.80 -12.83 15.69
N ALA A 47 -8.07 -12.97 16.11
CA ALA A 47 -8.62 -14.27 16.48
C ALA A 47 -8.60 -15.26 15.29
N GLN A 48 -8.94 -14.79 14.08
CA GLN A 48 -8.89 -15.60 12.87
C GLN A 48 -7.45 -15.99 12.50
N VAL A 49 -6.47 -15.08 12.59
CA VAL A 49 -5.06 -15.38 12.33
C VAL A 49 -4.53 -16.39 13.34
N ILE A 50 -4.83 -16.23 14.64
CA ILE A 50 -4.44 -17.19 15.68
C ILE A 50 -5.05 -18.58 15.47
N ALA A 51 -6.26 -18.66 14.93
CA ALA A 51 -6.86 -19.95 14.57
C ALA A 51 -6.07 -20.69 13.48
N VAL A 52 -5.34 -19.97 12.62
CA VAL A 52 -4.47 -20.55 11.58
C VAL A 52 -3.09 -20.89 12.11
N VAL A 53 -2.44 -19.96 12.82
CA VAL A 53 -1.03 -20.13 13.20
C VAL A 53 -0.82 -20.82 14.55
N GLY A 54 -1.76 -20.68 15.49
CA GLY A 54 -1.69 -21.24 16.84
C GLY A 54 -1.67 -20.16 17.94
N LYS A 55 -2.08 -20.54 19.15
CA LYS A 55 -2.14 -19.63 20.31
C LYS A 55 -0.76 -19.24 20.84
N GLU A 56 0.25 -20.05 20.61
CA GLU A 56 1.64 -19.82 20.98
C GLU A 56 2.27 -18.61 20.31
N TYR A 57 1.60 -18.04 19.30
CA TYR A 57 2.00 -16.83 18.58
C TYR A 57 1.37 -15.55 19.15
N LEU A 58 0.60 -15.64 20.23
CA LEU A 58 0.17 -14.49 21.03
C LEU A 58 1.24 -14.17 22.07
N SER A 59 1.53 -12.87 22.24
CA SER A 59 2.31 -12.37 23.37
C SER A 59 1.47 -12.38 24.65
N GLU A 60 2.10 -12.21 25.82
CA GLU A 60 1.43 -12.07 27.12
C GLU A 60 0.48 -10.86 27.15
N GLU A 61 0.76 -9.84 26.34
CA GLU A 61 -0.06 -8.63 26.19
C GLU A 61 -1.25 -8.82 25.22
N GLY A 62 -1.47 -10.03 24.69
CA GLY A 62 -2.56 -10.34 23.79
C GLY A 62 -2.37 -9.76 22.38
N THR A 63 -1.15 -9.45 21.97
CA THR A 63 -0.78 -9.00 20.62
C THR A 63 -0.14 -10.14 19.82
N LEU A 64 -0.15 -10.00 18.49
CA LEU A 64 0.51 -10.96 17.62
C LEU A 64 2.04 -10.81 17.72
N ASP A 65 2.74 -11.90 18.06
CA ASP A 65 4.20 -11.97 17.92
C ASP A 65 4.58 -12.06 16.44
N ARG A 66 4.72 -10.88 15.82
CA ARG A 66 4.94 -10.76 14.36
C ARG A 66 6.22 -11.45 13.90
N ALA A 67 7.24 -11.47 14.73
CA ALA A 67 8.53 -12.10 14.40
C ALA A 67 8.37 -13.62 14.33
N LYS A 68 7.78 -14.22 15.35
CA LYS A 68 7.53 -15.66 15.38
C LYS A 68 6.54 -16.08 14.29
N VAL A 69 5.48 -15.30 14.06
CA VAL A 69 4.54 -15.60 12.97
C VAL A 69 5.24 -15.53 11.62
N ALA A 70 6.06 -14.50 11.36
CA ALA A 70 6.80 -14.40 10.11
C ALA A 70 7.73 -15.61 9.90
N GLU A 71 8.43 -16.07 10.93
CA GLU A 71 9.26 -17.28 10.88
C GLU A 71 8.42 -18.53 10.58
N ARG A 72 7.27 -18.68 11.25
CA ARG A 72 6.35 -19.83 11.04
C ARG A 72 5.84 -19.89 9.61
N ILE A 73 5.31 -18.77 9.09
CA ILE A 73 4.69 -18.71 7.76
C ILE A 73 5.75 -18.71 6.64
N PHE A 74 7.01 -18.35 6.92
CA PHE A 74 8.09 -18.42 5.94
C PHE A 74 8.31 -19.86 5.43
N HIS A 75 8.11 -20.85 6.29
CA HIS A 75 8.27 -22.28 5.97
C HIS A 75 6.93 -22.98 5.64
N ASP A 76 5.79 -22.31 5.77
CA ASP A 76 4.46 -22.87 5.54
C ASP A 76 3.65 -21.97 4.59
N LYS A 77 3.73 -22.29 3.30
CA LYS A 77 3.05 -21.53 2.25
C LYS A 77 1.51 -21.56 2.36
N GLU A 78 0.94 -22.58 2.95
CA GLU A 78 -0.52 -22.66 3.13
C GLU A 78 -0.96 -21.75 4.26
N ALA A 79 -0.26 -21.78 5.40
CA ALA A 79 -0.50 -20.85 6.49
C ALA A 79 -0.29 -19.39 6.06
N LEU A 80 0.77 -19.10 5.28
CA LEU A 80 1.01 -17.76 4.72
C LEU A 80 -0.20 -17.29 3.91
N LYS A 81 -0.65 -18.09 2.93
CA LYS A 81 -1.81 -17.74 2.10
C LYS A 81 -3.09 -17.55 2.92
N ALA A 82 -3.32 -18.39 3.92
CA ALA A 82 -4.49 -18.27 4.78
C ALA A 82 -4.47 -16.97 5.60
N VAL A 83 -3.33 -16.62 6.19
CA VAL A 83 -3.15 -15.38 6.95
C VAL A 83 -3.29 -14.16 6.04
N GLU A 84 -2.67 -14.17 4.87
CA GLU A 84 -2.81 -13.10 3.88
C GLU A 84 -4.26 -12.92 3.44
N ALA A 85 -4.99 -14.01 3.15
CA ALA A 85 -6.39 -13.96 2.74
C ALA A 85 -7.29 -13.34 3.82
N ILE A 86 -7.06 -13.66 5.10
CA ILE A 86 -7.80 -13.08 6.24
C ILE A 86 -7.55 -11.56 6.29
N ILE A 87 -6.29 -11.15 6.29
CA ILE A 87 -5.92 -9.73 6.40
C ILE A 87 -6.42 -8.95 5.18
N HIS A 88 -6.21 -9.45 3.96
CA HIS A 88 -6.65 -8.80 2.73
C HIS A 88 -8.16 -8.60 2.70
N LYS A 89 -8.94 -9.61 3.13
CA LYS A 89 -10.40 -9.51 3.20
C LYS A 89 -10.84 -8.39 4.15
N ILE A 90 -10.26 -8.33 5.35
CA ILE A 90 -10.61 -7.32 6.35
C ILE A 90 -10.24 -5.93 5.84
N VAL A 91 -9.02 -5.75 5.34
CA VAL A 91 -8.53 -4.45 4.85
C VAL A 91 -9.35 -4.00 3.64
N TRP A 92 -9.75 -4.92 2.75
CA TRP A 92 -10.60 -4.60 1.62
C TRP A 92 -11.99 -4.09 2.06
N GLN A 93 -12.63 -4.76 3.02
CA GLN A 93 -13.91 -4.31 3.59
C GLN A 93 -13.82 -2.92 4.22
N GLN A 94 -12.70 -2.62 4.89
CA GLN A 94 -12.42 -1.29 5.42
C GLN A 94 -12.23 -0.25 4.30
N ALA A 95 -11.53 -0.61 3.22
CA ALA A 95 -11.36 0.25 2.05
C ALA A 95 -12.70 0.57 1.38
N GLU A 96 -13.58 -0.42 1.19
CA GLU A 96 -14.93 -0.21 0.64
C GLU A 96 -15.76 0.75 1.54
N SER A 97 -15.70 0.55 2.85
CA SER A 97 -16.39 1.41 3.81
C SER A 97 -15.86 2.84 3.79
N PHE A 98 -14.52 2.99 3.70
CA PHE A 98 -13.85 4.29 3.56
C PHE A 98 -14.27 5.00 2.26
N LEU A 99 -14.29 4.30 1.12
CA LEU A 99 -14.70 4.87 -0.16
C LEU A 99 -16.18 5.30 -0.14
N ALA A 100 -17.05 4.48 0.45
CA ALA A 100 -18.46 4.82 0.61
C ALA A 100 -18.67 6.06 1.49
N ALA A 101 -17.92 6.19 2.58
CA ALA A 101 -17.95 7.35 3.47
C ALA A 101 -17.44 8.61 2.75
N SER A 102 -16.32 8.52 2.04
CA SER A 102 -15.73 9.61 1.28
C SER A 102 -16.67 10.12 0.19
N SER A 103 -17.37 9.20 -0.49
CA SER A 103 -18.37 9.55 -1.50
C SER A 103 -19.56 10.29 -0.88
N LYS A 104 -20.08 9.83 0.26
CA LYS A 104 -21.19 10.49 1.00
C LYS A 104 -20.80 11.88 1.49
N GLN A 105 -19.52 12.12 1.78
CA GLN A 105 -18.99 13.43 2.16
C GLN A 105 -18.81 14.39 0.97
N GLY A 106 -19.07 13.92 -0.24
CA GLY A 106 -19.00 14.76 -1.45
C GLY A 106 -17.59 14.93 -2.02
N HIS A 107 -16.61 14.09 -1.61
CA HIS A 107 -15.28 14.14 -2.20
C HIS A 107 -15.32 13.75 -3.67
N LYS A 108 -14.59 14.51 -4.52
CA LYS A 108 -14.48 14.21 -5.95
C LYS A 108 -13.58 13.01 -6.25
N ALA A 109 -12.58 12.78 -5.40
CA ALA A 109 -11.70 11.64 -5.48
C ALA A 109 -11.28 11.17 -4.09
N ALA A 110 -10.88 9.89 -3.98
CA ALA A 110 -10.28 9.28 -2.80
C ALA A 110 -9.10 8.39 -3.22
N VAL A 111 -8.15 8.17 -2.32
CA VAL A 111 -6.92 7.43 -2.59
C VAL A 111 -6.86 6.17 -1.75
N LEU A 112 -6.59 5.04 -2.38
CA LEU A 112 -6.18 3.81 -1.74
C LEU A 112 -4.65 3.70 -1.85
N ASP A 113 -3.93 3.94 -0.75
CA ASP A 113 -2.47 3.84 -0.67
C ASP A 113 -2.09 2.40 -0.34
N VAL A 114 -1.74 1.61 -1.38
CA VAL A 114 -1.52 0.16 -1.29
C VAL A 114 -0.20 -0.23 -1.97
N PRO A 115 0.85 -0.62 -1.22
CA PRO A 115 2.14 -1.00 -1.81
C PRO A 115 2.04 -2.17 -2.80
N LEU A 116 1.20 -3.15 -2.50
CA LEU A 116 0.99 -4.37 -3.29
C LEU A 116 -0.33 -4.33 -4.09
N LEU A 117 -0.76 -3.14 -4.53
CA LEU A 117 -2.04 -2.91 -5.22
C LEU A 117 -2.26 -3.86 -6.40
N ILE A 118 -1.22 -4.09 -7.18
CA ILE A 118 -1.27 -4.90 -8.40
C ILE A 118 -1.18 -6.38 -8.05
N GLU A 119 -0.27 -6.75 -7.17
CA GLU A 119 -0.06 -8.12 -6.69
C GLU A 119 -1.32 -8.69 -6.03
N CYS A 120 -2.02 -7.88 -5.24
CA CYS A 120 -3.29 -8.25 -4.60
C CYS A 120 -4.50 -8.18 -5.54
N GLY A 121 -4.32 -7.72 -6.79
CA GLY A 121 -5.40 -7.58 -7.76
C GLY A 121 -6.32 -6.38 -7.56
N TRP A 122 -6.06 -5.51 -6.57
CA TRP A 122 -6.91 -4.35 -6.25
C TRP A 122 -6.90 -3.25 -7.32
N HIS A 123 -5.88 -3.25 -8.19
CA HIS A 123 -5.82 -2.37 -9.35
C HIS A 123 -7.04 -2.48 -10.27
N LYS A 124 -7.79 -3.59 -10.22
CA LYS A 124 -9.02 -3.81 -11.01
C LYS A 124 -10.25 -3.09 -10.43
N ASN A 125 -10.13 -2.60 -9.21
CA ASN A 125 -11.23 -2.02 -8.44
C ASN A 125 -11.03 -0.52 -8.18
N VAL A 126 -10.11 0.11 -8.92
CA VAL A 126 -9.84 1.56 -8.88
C VAL A 126 -10.00 2.16 -10.26
N ASP A 127 -10.34 3.44 -10.33
CA ASP A 127 -10.55 4.15 -11.60
C ASP A 127 -9.25 4.58 -12.26
N SER A 128 -8.18 4.78 -11.45
CA SER A 128 -6.85 5.17 -11.95
C SER A 128 -5.74 4.62 -11.06
N VAL A 129 -4.78 3.94 -11.67
CA VAL A 129 -3.60 3.39 -10.99
C VAL A 129 -2.42 4.36 -11.12
N TRP A 130 -1.95 4.88 -9.99
CA TRP A 130 -0.80 5.78 -9.91
C TRP A 130 0.40 5.04 -9.34
N LEU A 131 1.47 4.95 -10.12
CA LEU A 131 2.73 4.30 -9.75
C LEU A 131 3.81 5.32 -9.45
N VAL A 132 4.32 5.31 -8.22
CA VAL A 132 5.53 6.07 -7.87
C VAL A 132 6.76 5.24 -8.23
N SER A 133 7.62 5.77 -9.09
CA SER A 133 8.75 5.07 -9.68
C SER A 133 10.06 5.82 -9.48
N VAL A 134 11.13 5.07 -9.25
CA VAL A 134 12.53 5.53 -9.22
C VAL A 134 13.41 4.44 -9.84
N SER A 135 14.70 4.72 -10.05
CA SER A 135 15.64 3.68 -10.48
C SER A 135 15.89 2.64 -9.36
N ARG A 136 16.28 1.41 -9.73
CA ARG A 136 16.65 0.38 -8.75
C ARG A 136 17.77 0.86 -7.82
N GLN A 137 18.76 1.55 -8.36
CA GLN A 137 19.86 2.11 -7.58
C GLN A 137 19.34 3.04 -6.48
N GLN A 138 18.43 3.97 -6.83
CA GLN A 138 17.82 4.89 -5.85
C GLN A 138 16.95 4.17 -4.83
N GLN A 139 16.27 3.08 -5.20
CA GLN A 139 15.54 2.25 -4.24
C GLN A 139 16.47 1.69 -3.18
N VAL A 140 17.61 1.11 -3.61
CA VAL A 140 18.61 0.53 -2.71
C VAL A 140 19.22 1.59 -1.80
N GLU A 141 19.72 2.68 -2.37
CA GLU A 141 20.35 3.78 -1.62
C GLU A 141 19.39 4.37 -0.58
N ARG A 142 18.16 4.69 -0.98
CA ARG A 142 17.15 5.29 -0.09
C ARG A 142 16.69 4.32 0.99
N ALA A 143 16.55 3.02 0.67
CA ALA A 143 16.16 2.01 1.65
C ALA A 143 17.26 1.78 2.70
N MET A 144 18.52 1.68 2.28
CA MET A 144 19.67 1.56 3.18
C MET A 144 19.74 2.75 4.15
N LEU A 145 19.65 3.99 3.62
CA LEU A 145 19.68 5.20 4.43
C LEU A 145 18.53 5.28 5.44
N ARG A 146 17.33 4.83 5.07
CA ARG A 146 16.14 4.92 5.92
C ARG A 146 16.10 3.86 7.01
N SER A 147 16.56 2.66 6.73
CA SER A 147 16.33 1.48 7.59
C SER A 147 17.59 0.83 8.13
N GLY A 148 18.78 1.29 7.72
CA GLY A 148 20.07 0.68 8.12
C GLY A 148 20.29 -0.72 7.55
N MET A 149 19.44 -1.19 6.64
CA MET A 149 19.60 -2.51 5.98
C MET A 149 20.81 -2.52 5.05
N THR A 150 21.39 -3.70 4.86
CA THR A 150 22.41 -3.94 3.84
C THR A 150 21.81 -3.91 2.44
N ALA A 151 22.64 -3.73 1.42
CA ALA A 151 22.21 -3.76 0.02
C ALA A 151 21.56 -5.11 -0.35
N ASP A 152 22.09 -6.22 0.16
CA ASP A 152 21.57 -7.56 -0.11
C ASP A 152 20.16 -7.75 0.49
N GLU A 153 19.94 -7.30 1.73
CA GLU A 153 18.62 -7.35 2.37
C GLU A 153 17.59 -6.49 1.62
N VAL A 154 18.00 -5.32 1.14
CA VAL A 154 17.13 -4.46 0.32
C VAL A 154 16.81 -5.12 -1.01
N ASN A 155 17.83 -5.68 -1.69
CA ASN A 155 17.63 -6.36 -2.95
C ASN A 155 16.69 -7.57 -2.83
N ALA A 156 16.84 -8.38 -1.78
CA ALA A 156 15.95 -9.50 -1.51
C ALA A 156 14.50 -9.04 -1.35
N ARG A 157 14.27 -7.89 -0.67
CA ARG A 157 12.92 -7.32 -0.53
C ARG A 157 12.37 -6.73 -1.83
N ILE A 158 13.22 -6.16 -2.69
CA ILE A 158 12.81 -5.68 -4.02
C ILE A 158 12.40 -6.87 -4.88
N GLU A 159 13.14 -7.97 -4.83
CA GLU A 159 12.86 -9.18 -5.61
C GLU A 159 11.63 -9.96 -5.12
N ALA A 160 11.24 -9.79 -3.87
CA ALA A 160 10.01 -10.35 -3.31
C ALA A 160 8.74 -9.63 -3.81
N GLN A 161 8.85 -8.47 -4.46
CA GLN A 161 7.74 -7.70 -5.02
C GLN A 161 7.78 -7.74 -6.56
N MET A 162 6.63 -7.47 -7.19
CA MET A 162 6.59 -7.21 -8.63
C MET A 162 7.52 -6.03 -8.96
N SER A 163 8.34 -6.19 -10.00
CA SER A 163 9.28 -5.14 -10.42
C SER A 163 8.53 -3.86 -10.84
N LEU A 164 9.17 -2.69 -10.66
CA LEU A 164 8.58 -1.42 -11.13
C LEU A 164 8.32 -1.42 -12.64
N ALA A 165 9.15 -2.13 -13.42
CA ALA A 165 8.96 -2.27 -14.87
C ALA A 165 7.68 -3.05 -15.21
N GLU A 166 7.35 -4.07 -14.43
CA GLU A 166 6.10 -4.81 -14.60
C GLU A 166 4.91 -4.02 -14.08
N LYS A 167 5.02 -3.35 -12.92
CA LYS A 167 3.96 -2.49 -12.38
C LYS A 167 3.57 -1.38 -13.36
N LYS A 168 4.53 -0.83 -14.14
CA LYS A 168 4.26 0.18 -15.18
C LYS A 168 3.24 -0.27 -16.22
N LYS A 169 3.11 -1.56 -16.48
CA LYS A 169 2.14 -2.09 -17.46
C LYS A 169 0.68 -1.94 -17.01
N TYR A 170 0.47 -1.75 -15.71
CA TYR A 170 -0.85 -1.61 -15.09
C TYR A 170 -1.15 -0.18 -14.65
N ALA A 171 -0.17 0.73 -14.78
CA ALA A 171 -0.29 2.09 -14.31
C ALA A 171 -0.85 3.00 -15.40
N ASP A 172 -1.88 3.77 -15.06
CA ASP A 172 -2.42 4.86 -15.88
C ASP A 172 -1.53 6.11 -15.77
N VAL A 173 -0.95 6.32 -14.58
CA VAL A 173 -0.05 7.43 -14.30
C VAL A 173 1.24 6.91 -13.66
N VAL A 174 2.39 7.30 -14.21
CA VAL A 174 3.70 7.03 -13.64
C VAL A 174 4.29 8.34 -13.12
N LEU A 175 4.46 8.42 -11.80
CA LEU A 175 5.09 9.56 -11.13
C LEU A 175 6.57 9.24 -10.93
N ASP A 176 7.42 9.88 -11.70
CA ASP A 176 8.87 9.79 -11.52
C ASP A 176 9.30 10.60 -10.29
N ASN A 177 9.86 9.90 -9.30
CA ASN A 177 10.40 10.48 -8.08
C ASN A 177 11.94 10.37 -8.03
N SER A 178 12.59 10.31 -9.17
CA SER A 178 14.06 10.28 -9.26
C SER A 178 14.71 11.66 -9.11
N GLY A 179 13.96 12.71 -9.41
CA GLY A 179 14.38 14.09 -9.29
C GLY A 179 14.15 14.70 -7.90
N SER A 180 13.94 16.02 -7.85
CA SER A 180 13.64 16.74 -6.62
C SER A 180 12.22 16.47 -6.12
N GLN A 181 12.01 16.65 -4.82
CA GLN A 181 10.68 16.56 -4.23
C GLN A 181 9.71 17.56 -4.85
N ALA A 182 10.19 18.78 -5.17
CA ALA A 182 9.36 19.82 -5.79
C ALA A 182 8.81 19.39 -7.16
N GLU A 183 9.64 18.77 -7.99
CA GLU A 183 9.22 18.24 -9.30
C GLU A 183 8.17 17.14 -9.14
N THR A 184 8.37 16.23 -8.20
CA THR A 184 7.39 15.16 -7.90
C THR A 184 6.06 15.77 -7.44
N MET A 185 6.07 16.76 -6.53
CA MET A 185 4.85 17.44 -6.07
C MET A 185 4.13 18.16 -7.21
N GLN A 186 4.87 18.81 -8.08
CA GLN A 186 4.30 19.48 -9.27
C GLN A 186 3.65 18.45 -10.21
N ALA A 187 4.28 17.30 -10.44
CA ALA A 187 3.71 16.21 -11.23
C ALA A 187 2.41 15.68 -10.62
N VAL A 188 2.37 15.45 -9.30
CA VAL A 188 1.17 15.03 -8.56
C VAL A 188 0.02 16.01 -8.77
N ARG A 189 0.27 17.32 -8.55
CA ARG A 189 -0.76 18.37 -8.72
C ARG A 189 -1.27 18.45 -10.15
N SER A 190 -0.38 18.35 -11.13
CA SER A 190 -0.74 18.39 -12.55
C SER A 190 -1.61 17.19 -12.94
N GLN A 191 -1.23 15.98 -12.52
CA GLN A 191 -2.01 14.77 -12.80
C GLN A 191 -3.37 14.78 -12.09
N LEU A 192 -3.42 15.25 -10.86
CA LEU A 192 -4.69 15.39 -10.15
C LEU A 192 -5.62 16.38 -10.83
N LYS A 193 -5.09 17.52 -11.29
CA LYS A 193 -5.88 18.52 -12.04
C LYS A 193 -6.44 17.94 -13.33
N LEU A 194 -5.65 17.19 -14.08
CA LEU A 194 -6.10 16.52 -15.31
C LEU A 194 -7.20 15.50 -15.01
N LEU A 195 -7.01 14.69 -13.97
CA LEU A 195 -7.97 13.65 -13.58
C LEU A 195 -9.31 14.26 -13.13
N LEU A 196 -9.29 15.35 -12.37
CA LEU A 196 -10.50 16.00 -11.87
C LEU A 196 -11.14 16.96 -12.90
N GLY A 197 -10.35 17.53 -13.80
CA GLY A 197 -10.84 18.41 -14.86
C GLY A 197 -11.56 17.69 -15.99
N GLY A 198 -11.24 16.41 -16.22
CA GLY A 198 -11.97 15.56 -17.18
C GLY A 198 -13.38 15.12 -16.73
N VAL A 199 -13.77 15.41 -15.50
CA VAL A 199 -15.09 15.02 -14.92
C VAL A 199 -16.12 16.16 -15.01
N GLY A 200 -15.79 17.28 -15.62
CA GLY A 200 -16.61 18.51 -15.61
C GLY A 200 -17.18 18.97 -16.96
N GLU A 201 -17.06 18.18 -18.02
CA GLU A 201 -17.57 18.52 -19.36
C GLU A 201 -18.52 17.43 -19.91
N GLU A 202 -19.57 17.07 -19.15
CA GLU A 202 -20.76 16.41 -19.69
C GLU A 202 -22.02 17.07 -19.14
#